data_01dfe46832074275ad83f9c9a87f28c9
#
_entry.id   01dfe46832074275ad83f9c9a87f28c9
#
_cell.length_a   1.000
_cell.length_b   1.000
_cell.length_c   1.000
_cell.angle_alpha   90.00
_cell.angle_beta   90.00
_cell.angle_gamma   90.00
#
_symmetry.space_group_name_H-M   'P 1'
#
loop_
_entity.id
_entity.type
_entity.pdbx_description
1 polymer ?
#
loop_
_entity_poly.entity_id
_entity_poly.type
_entity_poly.pdbx_seq_one_letter_code
_entity_poly.pdbx_strand_id
1 'polypeptide(L)'
;MHFKNGRLYLIEFKGTFNSTLNLEEIMDKCIEKVDDSDLAGALESIKNRYDDEILCNLKIKPSDSLFLTLPQIYKYYCEKKDIKYNKEEFLSWLLNVPKRLYVVFLNDIHDSKRNESKSYKYLRMDKKLKKRYAPFKELANMENSIVTQDEFREGFMREFFN
;
A
#
# COMPACT_ATOMS: atom_id res chain seq x y z
N MET A 1 -11.17 -3.17 5.50
CA MET A 1 -11.87 -1.96 5.04
C MET A 1 -12.73 -1.43 6.16
N HIS A 2 -12.73 -0.14 6.40
CA HIS A 2 -13.49 0.49 7.48
C HIS A 2 -13.99 1.87 7.02
N PHE A 3 -15.19 2.27 7.47
CA PHE A 3 -15.76 3.57 7.15
C PHE A 3 -16.04 4.34 8.45
N LYS A 4 -15.47 5.52 8.59
CA LYS A 4 -15.65 6.42 9.74
C LYS A 4 -15.51 7.87 9.33
N ASN A 5 -16.32 8.75 9.92
CA ASN A 5 -16.27 10.20 9.71
C ASN A 5 -16.31 10.61 8.22
N GLY A 6 -17.15 9.93 7.42
CA GLY A 6 -17.26 10.19 5.99
C GLY A 6 -16.05 9.77 5.14
N ARG A 7 -15.11 9.01 5.70
CA ARG A 7 -13.92 8.53 5.01
C ARG A 7 -13.84 7.01 4.99
N LEU A 8 -13.43 6.44 3.86
CA LEU A 8 -13.20 5.01 3.69
C LEU A 8 -11.72 4.69 3.89
N TYR A 9 -11.44 3.79 4.82
CA TYR A 9 -10.08 3.35 5.13
C TYR A 9 -9.84 1.94 4.58
N LEU A 10 -8.76 1.80 3.84
CA LEU A 10 -8.23 0.55 3.34
C LEU A 10 -6.92 0.29 4.09
N ILE A 11 -6.79 -0.89 4.66
CA ILE A 11 -5.60 -1.25 5.43
C ILE A 11 -5.06 -2.55 4.86
N GLU A 12 -3.83 -2.52 4.41
CA GLU A 12 -3.09 -3.69 3.93
C GLU A 12 -1.93 -3.96 4.87
N PHE A 13 -1.96 -5.10 5.54
CA PHE A 13 -0.87 -5.56 6.39
C PHE A 13 0.13 -6.39 5.58
N LYS A 14 1.41 -6.08 5.70
CA LYS A 14 2.52 -6.81 5.10
C LYS A 14 3.39 -7.43 6.19
N GLY A 15 3.66 -8.73 6.06
CA GLY A 15 4.34 -9.50 7.11
C GLY A 15 5.79 -9.11 7.33
N THR A 16 6.55 -8.84 6.28
CA THR A 16 7.98 -8.53 6.43
C THR A 16 8.46 -7.54 5.38
N PHE A 17 8.76 -6.33 5.85
CA PHE A 17 9.60 -5.41 5.09
C PHE A 17 11.05 -5.93 5.05
N ASN A 18 11.45 -6.67 6.08
CA ASN A 18 12.81 -7.18 6.24
C ASN A 18 13.24 -8.20 5.17
N SER A 19 12.37 -9.08 4.69
CA SER A 19 12.74 -10.02 3.62
C SER A 19 13.06 -9.27 2.31
N THR A 20 12.31 -8.22 2.03
CA THR A 20 12.55 -7.34 0.88
C THR A 20 13.84 -6.54 1.04
N LEU A 21 14.08 -5.99 2.24
CA LEU A 21 15.30 -5.26 2.55
C LEU A 21 16.53 -6.16 2.52
N ASN A 22 16.44 -7.37 3.08
CA ASN A 22 17.54 -8.34 3.06
C ASN A 22 17.88 -8.77 1.63
N LEU A 23 16.88 -8.96 0.78
CA LEU A 23 17.11 -9.28 -0.62
C LEU A 23 17.77 -8.11 -1.36
N GLU A 24 17.31 -6.87 -1.17
CA GLU A 24 17.94 -5.68 -1.72
C GLU A 24 19.40 -5.55 -1.27
N GLU A 25 19.68 -5.71 0.04
CA GLU A 25 21.04 -5.64 0.57
C GLU A 25 21.95 -6.75 0.01
N ILE A 26 21.40 -7.95 -0.16
CA ILE A 26 22.13 -9.06 -0.78
C ILE A 26 22.43 -8.74 -2.25
N MET A 27 21.44 -8.23 -2.99
CA MET A 27 21.60 -7.85 -4.39
C MET A 27 22.60 -6.70 -4.55
N ASP A 28 22.54 -5.66 -3.68
CA ASP A 28 23.51 -4.56 -3.69
C ASP A 28 24.95 -5.08 -3.46
N LYS A 29 25.14 -5.94 -2.46
CA LYS A 29 26.45 -6.58 -2.20
C LYS A 29 26.92 -7.49 -3.34
N CYS A 30 25.99 -8.11 -4.06
CA CYS A 30 26.33 -8.90 -5.25
C CYS A 30 26.76 -7.97 -6.40
N ILE A 31 26.02 -6.90 -6.65
CA ILE A 31 26.32 -5.91 -7.69
C ILE A 31 27.68 -5.25 -7.44
N GLU A 32 27.96 -4.85 -6.19
CA GLU A 32 29.26 -4.25 -5.81
C GLU A 32 30.48 -5.18 -6.00
N LYS A 33 30.26 -6.50 -5.99
CA LYS A 33 31.32 -7.51 -6.11
C LYS A 33 31.49 -8.07 -7.53
N VAL A 34 30.66 -7.67 -8.44
CA VAL A 34 30.67 -8.15 -9.82
C VAL A 34 31.41 -7.18 -10.67
N ASP A 35 32.59 -7.63 -11.20
CA ASP A 35 33.41 -6.85 -12.13
C ASP A 35 32.83 -6.81 -13.55
N ASP A 36 31.89 -7.71 -13.88
CA ASP A 36 31.21 -7.79 -15.17
C ASP A 36 30.04 -6.82 -15.21
N SER A 37 30.14 -5.82 -16.10
CA SER A 37 29.11 -4.77 -16.23
C SER A 37 27.75 -5.29 -16.70
N ASP A 38 27.73 -6.34 -17.53
CA ASP A 38 26.49 -6.91 -18.08
C ASP A 38 25.76 -7.69 -17.00
N LEU A 39 26.49 -8.43 -16.17
CA LEU A 39 25.94 -9.15 -15.03
C LEU A 39 25.47 -8.18 -13.94
N ALA A 40 26.19 -7.12 -13.66
CA ALA A 40 25.78 -6.05 -12.74
C ALA A 40 24.47 -5.41 -13.23
N GLY A 41 24.37 -5.07 -14.50
CA GLY A 41 23.16 -4.52 -15.12
C GLY A 41 21.96 -5.48 -15.07
N ALA A 42 22.20 -6.79 -15.26
CA ALA A 42 21.17 -7.81 -15.12
C ALA A 42 20.63 -7.91 -13.68
N LEU A 43 21.51 -7.90 -12.69
CA LEU A 43 21.15 -7.92 -11.26
C LEU A 43 20.36 -6.66 -10.87
N GLU A 44 20.73 -5.50 -11.35
CA GLU A 44 20.02 -4.25 -11.12
C GLU A 44 18.61 -4.26 -11.77
N SER A 45 18.50 -4.84 -12.97
CA SER A 45 17.20 -5.07 -13.62
C SER A 45 16.29 -6.00 -12.82
N ILE A 46 16.82 -7.09 -12.26
CA ILE A 46 16.06 -8.02 -11.40
C ILE A 46 15.60 -7.31 -10.12
N LYS A 47 16.48 -6.54 -9.47
CA LYS A 47 16.16 -5.74 -8.30
C LYS A 47 14.99 -4.77 -8.56
N ASN A 48 15.06 -4.05 -9.68
CA ASN A 48 14.01 -3.11 -10.07
C ASN A 48 12.67 -3.81 -10.38
N ARG A 49 12.69 -4.98 -11.00
CA ARG A 49 11.48 -5.80 -11.26
C ARG A 49 10.84 -6.27 -9.96
N TYR A 50 11.63 -6.67 -8.98
CA TYR A 50 11.13 -7.11 -7.67
C TYR A 50 10.40 -5.98 -6.93
N ASP A 51 10.98 -4.80 -6.89
CA ASP A 51 10.35 -3.58 -6.38
C ASP A 51 9.01 -3.31 -7.09
N ASP A 52 9.00 -3.44 -8.41
CA ASP A 52 7.83 -3.19 -9.24
C ASP A 52 6.73 -4.22 -9.01
N GLU A 53 7.06 -5.48 -8.78
CA GLU A 53 6.10 -6.54 -8.45
C GLU A 53 5.42 -6.28 -7.10
N ILE A 54 6.19 -5.92 -6.07
CA ILE A 54 5.63 -5.56 -4.77
C ILE A 54 4.66 -4.38 -4.88
N LEU A 55 5.07 -3.32 -5.59
CA LEU A 55 4.24 -2.15 -5.80
C LEU A 55 3.00 -2.45 -6.65
N CYS A 56 3.11 -3.37 -7.62
CA CYS A 56 1.98 -3.83 -8.41
C CYS A 56 0.96 -4.57 -7.54
N ASN A 57 1.41 -5.50 -6.72
CA ASN A 57 0.55 -6.23 -5.78
C ASN A 57 -0.14 -5.31 -4.78
N LEU A 58 0.56 -4.28 -4.28
CA LEU A 58 -0.02 -3.26 -3.42
C LEU A 58 -1.11 -2.42 -4.10
N LYS A 59 -1.05 -2.27 -5.43
CA LYS A 59 -2.05 -1.54 -6.22
C LYS A 59 -3.28 -2.39 -6.51
N ILE A 60 -3.11 -3.66 -6.87
CA ILE A 60 -4.19 -4.55 -7.30
C ILE A 60 -5.20 -4.77 -6.17
N LYS A 61 -4.74 -5.15 -4.98
CA LYS A 61 -5.61 -5.50 -3.85
C LYS A 61 -6.59 -4.39 -3.42
N PRO A 62 -6.16 -3.12 -3.24
CA PRO A 62 -7.10 -2.05 -2.94
C PRO A 62 -8.09 -1.79 -4.06
N SER A 63 -7.66 -1.92 -5.33
CA SER A 63 -8.55 -1.78 -6.48
C SER A 63 -9.61 -2.88 -6.50
N ASP A 64 -9.23 -4.13 -6.28
CA ASP A 64 -10.16 -5.27 -6.19
C ASP A 64 -11.13 -5.09 -5.02
N SER A 65 -10.64 -4.61 -3.89
CA SER A 65 -11.48 -4.33 -2.72
C SER A 65 -12.52 -3.26 -3.00
N LEU A 66 -12.14 -2.19 -3.70
CA LEU A 66 -13.02 -1.05 -4.00
C LEU A 66 -14.01 -1.37 -5.14
N PHE A 67 -13.50 -1.96 -6.23
CA PHE A 67 -14.27 -2.05 -7.47
C PHE A 67 -14.90 -3.43 -7.71
N LEU A 68 -14.46 -4.47 -7.01
CA LEU A 68 -15.05 -5.80 -7.10
C LEU A 68 -15.77 -6.21 -5.82
N THR A 69 -15.10 -6.14 -4.67
CA THR A 69 -15.64 -6.69 -3.40
C THR A 69 -16.69 -5.77 -2.78
N LEU A 70 -16.40 -4.48 -2.67
CA LEU A 70 -17.31 -3.53 -2.02
C LEU A 70 -18.68 -3.39 -2.74
N PRO A 71 -18.73 -3.34 -4.09
CA PRO A 71 -20.01 -3.35 -4.80
C PRO A 71 -20.87 -4.59 -4.52
N GLN A 72 -20.24 -5.76 -4.42
CA GLN A 72 -20.94 -7.01 -4.10
C GLN A 72 -21.51 -7.00 -2.69
N ILE A 73 -20.71 -6.55 -1.71
CA ILE A 73 -21.16 -6.41 -0.31
C ILE A 73 -22.31 -5.41 -0.23
N TYR A 74 -22.22 -4.27 -0.91
CA TYR A 74 -23.25 -3.26 -0.89
C TYR A 74 -24.55 -3.76 -1.56
N LYS A 75 -24.44 -4.46 -2.70
CA LYS A 75 -25.57 -5.09 -3.36
C LYS A 75 -26.29 -6.09 -2.42
N TYR A 76 -25.50 -6.97 -1.79
CA TYR A 76 -26.04 -7.93 -0.80
C TYR A 76 -26.72 -7.24 0.38
N TYR A 77 -26.13 -6.15 0.88
CA TYR A 77 -26.76 -5.33 1.94
C TYR A 77 -28.11 -4.76 1.50
N CYS A 78 -28.17 -4.20 0.30
CA CYS A 78 -29.43 -3.67 -0.26
C CYS A 78 -30.51 -4.76 -0.35
N GLU A 79 -30.16 -5.95 -0.86
CA GLU A 79 -31.06 -7.10 -0.94
C GLU A 79 -31.58 -7.52 0.44
N LYS A 80 -30.72 -7.56 1.46
CA LYS A 80 -31.11 -7.92 2.84
C LYS A 80 -32.00 -6.88 3.52
N LYS A 81 -31.92 -5.63 3.11
CA LYS A 81 -32.66 -4.51 3.69
C LYS A 81 -33.89 -4.11 2.84
N ASP A 82 -34.14 -4.84 1.76
CA ASP A 82 -35.18 -4.52 0.78
C ASP A 82 -35.06 -3.09 0.21
N ILE A 83 -33.81 -2.68 0.00
CA ILE A 83 -33.46 -1.39 -0.59
C ILE A 83 -33.10 -1.62 -2.06
N LYS A 84 -33.66 -0.81 -2.96
CA LYS A 84 -33.32 -0.89 -4.38
C LYS A 84 -31.84 -0.52 -4.59
N TYR A 85 -31.05 -1.47 -5.07
CA TYR A 85 -29.67 -1.20 -5.44
C TYR A 85 -29.60 -0.27 -6.64
N ASN A 86 -28.95 0.88 -6.48
CA ASN A 86 -28.67 1.83 -7.55
C ASN A 86 -27.14 1.85 -7.82
N LYS A 87 -26.75 1.25 -8.94
CA LYS A 87 -25.33 1.15 -9.33
C LYS A 87 -24.68 2.51 -9.57
N GLU A 88 -25.41 3.44 -10.18
CA GLU A 88 -24.87 4.76 -10.54
C GLU A 88 -24.62 5.61 -9.30
N GLU A 89 -25.58 5.65 -8.38
CA GLU A 89 -25.42 6.33 -7.10
C GLU A 89 -24.27 5.74 -6.28
N PHE A 90 -24.19 4.41 -6.23
CA PHE A 90 -23.12 3.74 -5.53
C PHE A 90 -21.75 4.07 -6.12
N LEU A 91 -21.59 4.04 -7.45
CA LEU A 91 -20.33 4.38 -8.12
C LEU A 91 -19.97 5.86 -7.92
N SER A 92 -20.96 6.76 -8.01
CA SER A 92 -20.77 8.17 -7.75
C SER A 92 -20.30 8.40 -6.31
N TRP A 93 -20.94 7.79 -5.33
CA TRP A 93 -20.49 7.82 -3.95
C TRP A 93 -19.07 7.24 -3.80
N LEU A 94 -18.82 6.07 -4.39
CA LEU A 94 -17.51 5.41 -4.31
C LEU A 94 -16.39 6.27 -4.88
N LEU A 95 -16.60 6.97 -5.99
CA LEU A 95 -15.57 7.83 -6.58
C LEU A 95 -15.31 9.09 -5.74
N ASN A 96 -16.35 9.66 -5.14
CA ASN A 96 -16.26 10.93 -4.42
C ASN A 96 -15.89 10.79 -2.94
N VAL A 97 -16.24 9.67 -2.28
CA VAL A 97 -15.92 9.48 -0.86
C VAL A 97 -14.39 9.54 -0.65
N PRO A 98 -13.90 10.35 0.30
CA PRO A 98 -12.48 10.37 0.61
C PRO A 98 -11.99 9.00 1.07
N LYS A 99 -10.88 8.53 0.50
CA LYS A 99 -10.28 7.23 0.83
C LYS A 99 -8.87 7.40 1.32
N ARG A 100 -8.48 6.55 2.26
CA ARG A 100 -7.09 6.47 2.71
C ARG A 100 -6.63 5.02 2.77
N LEU A 101 -5.57 4.73 2.03
CA LEU A 101 -4.89 3.45 2.06
C LEU A 101 -3.68 3.52 2.98
N TYR A 102 -3.67 2.67 4.00
CA TYR A 102 -2.49 2.40 4.80
C TYR A 102 -1.87 1.08 4.41
N VAL A 103 -0.59 1.09 4.08
CA VAL A 103 0.24 -0.11 3.93
C VAL A 103 1.09 -0.21 5.19
N VAL A 104 0.74 -1.17 6.05
CA VAL A 104 1.36 -1.36 7.37
C VAL A 104 2.32 -2.53 7.32
N PHE A 105 3.59 -2.29 7.62
CA PHE A 105 4.58 -3.35 7.79
C PHE A 105 4.68 -3.78 9.26
N LEU A 106 4.38 -5.08 9.52
CA LEU A 106 4.20 -5.61 10.87
C LEU A 106 5.50 -5.85 11.65
N ASN A 107 6.62 -6.05 10.97
CA ASN A 107 7.88 -6.41 11.61
C ASN A 107 8.93 -5.34 11.37
N ASP A 108 8.77 -4.17 12.01
CA ASP A 108 9.85 -3.23 12.16
C ASP A 108 10.73 -3.64 13.33
N ILE A 109 11.91 -4.08 13.01
CA ILE A 109 12.90 -4.38 14.04
C ILE A 109 13.37 -3.03 14.60
N HIS A 110 13.20 -2.86 15.89
CA HIS A 110 13.85 -1.83 16.70
C HIS A 110 15.38 -2.02 16.72
N ASP A 111 16.03 -1.86 15.58
CA ASP A 111 17.47 -1.91 15.49
C ASP A 111 17.99 -0.47 15.32
N SER A 112 18.33 0.16 16.45
CA SER A 112 18.72 1.56 16.53
C SER A 112 19.92 1.95 15.66
N LYS A 113 20.74 0.99 15.23
CA LYS A 113 21.90 1.23 14.35
C LYS A 113 21.59 1.15 12.86
N ARG A 114 20.40 0.64 12.47
CA ARG A 114 19.97 0.53 11.07
C ARG A 114 18.93 1.58 10.67
N ASN A 115 18.53 2.46 11.58
CA ASN A 115 17.39 3.36 11.41
C ASN A 115 17.52 4.34 10.24
N GLU A 116 18.70 4.87 9.94
CA GLU A 116 18.87 5.85 8.85
C GLU A 116 18.68 5.23 7.46
N SER A 117 19.24 4.06 7.20
CA SER A 117 19.09 3.38 5.91
C SER A 117 17.67 2.84 5.69
N LYS A 118 17.00 2.37 6.76
CA LYS A 118 15.61 1.94 6.72
C LYS A 118 14.66 3.10 6.47
N SER A 119 14.85 4.21 7.17
CA SER A 119 14.07 5.44 6.97
C SER A 119 14.13 5.91 5.52
N TYR A 120 15.32 5.88 4.89
CA TYR A 120 15.48 6.26 3.49
C TYR A 120 14.75 5.31 2.54
N LYS A 121 14.82 3.99 2.76
CA LYS A 121 14.14 2.98 1.93
C LYS A 121 12.61 3.09 2.06
N TYR A 122 12.09 3.32 3.26
CA TYR A 122 10.68 3.62 3.49
C TYR A 122 10.22 4.84 2.71
N LEU A 123 10.96 5.94 2.81
CA LEU A 123 10.64 7.18 2.11
C LEU A 123 10.68 6.99 0.59
N ARG A 124 11.64 6.21 0.08
CA ARG A 124 11.73 5.89 -1.34
C ARG A 124 10.53 5.07 -1.81
N MET A 125 10.14 4.03 -1.05
CA MET A 125 8.99 3.20 -1.38
C MET A 125 7.67 3.97 -1.27
N ASP A 126 7.49 4.78 -0.24
CA ASP A 126 6.33 5.66 -0.08
C ASP A 126 6.20 6.65 -1.25
N LYS A 127 7.32 7.24 -1.68
CA LYS A 127 7.37 8.13 -2.84
C LYS A 127 7.02 7.40 -4.14
N LYS A 128 7.55 6.18 -4.35
CA LYS A 128 7.20 5.33 -5.51
C LYS A 128 5.71 4.97 -5.48
N LEU A 129 5.18 4.58 -4.32
CA LEU A 129 3.78 4.24 -4.14
C LEU A 129 2.88 5.44 -4.42
N LYS A 130 3.16 6.60 -3.86
CA LYS A 130 2.42 7.84 -4.11
C LYS A 130 2.39 8.20 -5.60
N LYS A 131 3.51 8.08 -6.30
CA LYS A 131 3.57 8.31 -7.75
C LYS A 131 2.67 7.33 -8.52
N ARG A 132 2.67 6.04 -8.15
CA ARG A 132 1.81 5.03 -8.80
C ARG A 132 0.33 5.20 -8.50
N TYR A 133 0.00 5.74 -7.32
CA TYR A 133 -1.37 6.02 -6.91
C TYR A 133 -1.88 7.41 -7.31
N ALA A 134 -1.04 8.27 -7.90
CA ALA A 134 -1.46 9.60 -8.33
C ALA A 134 -2.76 9.60 -9.17
N PRO A 135 -2.97 8.68 -10.15
CA PRO A 135 -4.22 8.63 -10.88
C PRO A 135 -5.44 8.30 -9.99
N PHE A 136 -5.26 7.49 -8.96
CA PHE A 136 -6.35 7.17 -8.01
C PHE A 136 -6.68 8.32 -7.09
N LYS A 137 -5.70 9.18 -6.77
CA LYS A 137 -5.96 10.41 -6.02
C LYS A 137 -6.88 11.33 -6.80
N GLU A 138 -6.62 11.51 -8.08
CA GLU A 138 -7.41 12.38 -8.95
C GLU A 138 -8.78 11.78 -9.30
N LEU A 139 -8.81 10.51 -9.70
CA LEU A 139 -10.02 9.87 -10.21
C LEU A 139 -10.95 9.33 -9.12
N ALA A 140 -10.42 8.95 -7.98
CA ALA A 140 -11.16 8.24 -6.93
C ALA A 140 -10.94 8.83 -5.53
N ASN A 141 -10.43 10.03 -5.41
CA ASN A 141 -10.19 10.73 -4.13
C ASN A 141 -9.50 9.84 -3.08
N MET A 142 -8.39 9.16 -3.49
CA MET A 142 -7.68 8.21 -2.64
C MET A 142 -6.26 8.66 -2.35
N GLU A 143 -5.96 8.85 -1.07
CA GLU A 143 -4.60 9.04 -0.56
C GLU A 143 -4.01 7.72 -0.07
N ASN A 144 -2.68 7.61 -0.06
CA ASN A 144 -1.97 6.45 0.44
C ASN A 144 -0.78 6.84 1.30
N SER A 145 -0.43 5.95 2.24
CA SER A 145 0.76 6.08 3.07
C SER A 145 1.30 4.69 3.41
N ILE A 146 2.62 4.55 3.37
CA ILE A 146 3.31 3.43 4.00
C ILE A 146 3.63 3.87 5.41
N VAL A 147 3.31 3.02 6.38
CA VAL A 147 3.51 3.31 7.81
C VAL A 147 4.07 2.10 8.52
N THR A 148 4.81 2.34 9.56
CA THR A 148 5.23 1.31 10.51
C THR A 148 4.05 0.87 11.36
N GLN A 149 4.20 -0.24 12.08
CA GLN A 149 3.18 -0.70 13.00
C GLN A 149 2.94 0.32 14.13
N ASP A 150 3.99 0.96 14.62
CA ASP A 150 3.89 1.94 15.69
C ASP A 150 3.25 3.25 15.21
N GLU A 151 3.67 3.77 14.06
CA GLU A 151 3.02 4.93 13.42
C GLU A 151 1.54 4.66 13.13
N PHE A 152 1.20 3.44 12.71
CA PHE A 152 -0.18 3.05 12.50
C PHE A 152 -0.97 3.02 13.81
N ARG A 153 -0.41 2.46 14.88
CA ARG A 153 -1.04 2.48 16.20
C ARG A 153 -1.24 3.91 16.72
N GLU A 154 -0.23 4.74 16.66
CA GLU A 154 -0.30 6.11 17.18
C GLU A 154 -1.20 7.01 16.35
N GLY A 155 -1.11 6.94 15.02
CA GLY A 155 -1.89 7.78 14.12
C GLY A 155 -3.31 7.28 13.94
N PHE A 156 -3.44 6.05 13.44
CA PHE A 156 -4.73 5.47 13.09
C PHE A 156 -5.61 5.22 14.31
N MET A 157 -5.04 4.67 15.39
CA MET A 157 -5.81 4.38 16.59
C MET A 157 -6.34 5.66 17.24
N ARG A 158 -5.60 6.77 17.21
CA ARG A 158 -6.10 8.07 17.68
C ARG A 158 -7.26 8.58 16.82
N GLU A 159 -7.16 8.46 15.50
CA GLU A 159 -8.26 8.83 14.59
C GLU A 159 -9.51 7.96 14.79
N PHE A 160 -9.37 6.71 15.25
CA PHE A 160 -10.46 5.75 15.37
C PHE A 160 -11.11 5.69 16.74
N PHE A 161 -10.38 5.97 17.81
CA PHE A 161 -10.88 5.81 19.18
C PHE A 161 -11.16 7.15 19.88
N ASN A 162 -10.84 8.27 19.26
CA ASN A 162 -11.31 9.59 19.64
C ASN A 162 -12.41 10.05 18.66
#